data_764ae5afb68e05f79688d5e0bbdf3873
#
_entry.id   764ae5afb68e05f79688d5e0bbdf3873
#
_cell.length_a   1.000
_cell.length_b   1.000
_cell.length_c   1.000
_cell.angle_alpha   90.00
_cell.angle_beta   90.00
_cell.angle_gamma   90.00
#
_symmetry.space_group_name_H-M   'P 1'
#
loop_
_entity.id
_entity.type
_entity.pdbx_description
1 polymer ?
#
loop_
_entity_poly.entity_id
_entity_poly.type
_entity_poly.pdbx_seq_one_letter_code
_entity_poly.pdbx_strand_id
1 'polypeptide(L)'
;MAPGDPFDLVEAKGKKGNLALASTIFPMLVLVMPFTVPLWLAVFTLWFPLHLTVSPLAIFREIAPYTLLPLLGGVALHERLPAAAKVLASLAEWFARIAIVALIVAFLLPALQAMAGFGLASFAAIFLAVTLALFAGYRAAGGDRKDGISLGVTAGLGNLTAIVLVTHVCYPGVHVWFTALGYVIVRWLVFKFWYLILEARMA
;
A
#
# COMPACT_ATOMS: atom_id res chain seq x y z
N MET A 1 1.92 -7.05 5.30
CA MET A 1 1.74 -6.02 4.25
C MET A 1 2.33 -4.72 4.75
N ALA A 2 2.98 -3.92 3.89
CA ALA A 2 3.49 -2.62 4.29
C ALA A 2 2.30 -1.66 4.42
N PRO A 3 2.10 -1.01 5.56
CA PRO A 3 0.95 -0.15 5.81
C PRO A 3 1.12 1.26 5.23
N GLY A 4 0.01 1.94 4.97
CA GLY A 4 -0.04 3.37 4.67
C GLY A 4 0.25 3.73 3.20
N ASP A 5 -0.76 3.64 2.34
CA ASP A 5 -0.72 4.15 0.97
C ASP A 5 -1.65 5.37 0.85
N PRO A 6 -1.26 6.47 0.17
CA PRO A 6 -2.15 7.61 -0.09
C PRO A 6 -3.48 7.23 -0.74
N PHE A 7 -3.50 6.14 -1.51
CA PHE A 7 -4.71 5.60 -2.10
C PHE A 7 -5.72 5.09 -1.08
N ASP A 8 -5.27 4.68 0.11
CA ASP A 8 -6.15 4.21 1.16
C ASP A 8 -7.16 5.30 1.55
N LEU A 9 -6.74 6.57 1.57
CA LEU A 9 -7.61 7.71 1.86
C LEU A 9 -8.65 7.93 0.76
N VAL A 10 -8.24 7.83 -0.51
CA VAL A 10 -9.15 8.00 -1.66
C VAL A 10 -10.17 6.88 -1.69
N GLU A 11 -9.75 5.64 -1.48
CA GLU A 11 -10.63 4.48 -1.44
C GLU A 11 -11.56 4.53 -0.21
N ALA A 12 -11.06 4.85 0.98
CA ALA A 12 -11.89 5.01 2.18
C ALA A 12 -12.97 6.06 1.99
N LYS A 13 -12.65 7.22 1.37
CA LYS A 13 -13.61 8.26 1.00
C LYS A 13 -14.64 7.74 0.00
N GLY A 14 -14.20 7.10 -1.08
CA GLY A 14 -15.06 6.54 -2.11
C GLY A 14 -16.04 5.48 -1.59
N LYS A 15 -15.65 4.78 -0.52
CA LYS A 15 -16.41 3.69 0.11
C LYS A 15 -17.26 4.12 1.32
N LYS A 16 -17.36 5.42 1.57
CA LYS A 16 -18.10 5.99 2.72
C LYS A 16 -17.56 5.53 4.08
N GLY A 17 -16.27 5.24 4.17
CA GLY A 17 -15.57 4.97 5.42
C GLY A 17 -15.41 6.23 6.28
N ASN A 18 -14.90 6.04 7.49
CA ASN A 18 -14.54 7.13 8.39
C ASN A 18 -13.23 7.77 7.94
N LEU A 19 -13.34 8.89 7.20
CA LEU A 19 -12.18 9.60 6.67
C LEU A 19 -11.30 10.18 7.77
N ALA A 20 -11.86 10.60 8.91
CA ALA A 20 -11.11 11.13 10.03
C ALA A 20 -10.20 10.03 10.63
N LEU A 21 -10.73 8.83 10.81
CA LEU A 21 -9.94 7.68 11.27
C LEU A 21 -8.85 7.32 10.25
N ALA A 22 -9.20 7.20 8.97
CA ALA A 22 -8.24 6.87 7.91
C ALA A 22 -7.10 7.91 7.83
N SER A 23 -7.43 9.21 7.91
CA SER A 23 -6.44 10.29 7.86
C SER A 23 -5.53 10.34 9.10
N THR A 24 -5.97 9.82 10.24
CA THR A 24 -5.16 9.73 11.45
C THR A 24 -4.24 8.50 11.42
N ILE A 25 -4.76 7.36 10.98
CA ILE A 25 -4.01 6.10 10.94
C ILE A 25 -2.94 6.12 9.85
N PHE A 26 -3.24 6.71 8.70
CA PHE A 26 -2.31 6.75 7.57
C PHE A 26 -0.92 7.31 7.94
N PRO A 27 -0.76 8.52 8.50
CA PRO A 27 0.55 9.03 8.87
C PRO A 27 1.24 8.18 9.96
N MET A 28 0.49 7.60 10.90
CA MET A 28 1.06 6.69 11.90
C MET A 28 1.65 5.45 11.25
N LEU A 29 0.96 4.87 10.28
CA LEU A 29 1.44 3.70 9.55
C LEU A 29 2.67 4.03 8.71
N VAL A 30 2.71 5.21 8.08
CA VAL A 30 3.89 5.68 7.32
C VAL A 30 5.10 5.86 8.25
N LEU A 31 4.91 6.39 9.45
CA LEU A 31 5.98 6.52 10.46
C LEU A 31 6.53 5.18 10.92
N VAL A 32 5.67 4.18 11.08
CA VAL A 32 6.05 2.84 11.58
C VAL A 32 6.62 1.95 10.46
N MET A 33 6.29 2.22 9.19
CA MET A 33 6.67 1.41 8.05
C MET A 33 8.19 1.17 7.91
N PRO A 34 9.08 2.17 8.05
CA PRO A 34 10.52 1.96 7.92
C PRO A 34 11.11 0.95 8.93
N PHE A 35 10.42 0.75 10.04
CA PHE A 35 10.79 -0.21 11.07
C PHE A 35 10.15 -1.58 10.85
N THR A 36 8.85 -1.59 10.52
CA THR A 36 8.09 -2.85 10.38
C THR A 36 8.47 -3.63 9.14
N VAL A 37 8.77 -2.98 8.02
CA VAL A 37 9.16 -3.68 6.79
C VAL A 37 10.46 -4.46 6.97
N PRO A 38 11.58 -3.86 7.46
CA PRO A 38 12.80 -4.61 7.72
C PRO A 38 12.61 -5.73 8.75
N LEU A 39 11.79 -5.48 9.80
CA LEU A 39 11.50 -6.48 10.82
C LEU A 39 10.79 -7.71 10.22
N TRP A 40 9.73 -7.49 9.43
CA TRP A 40 9.03 -8.59 8.78
C TRP A 40 9.91 -9.35 7.79
N LEU A 41 10.74 -8.65 7.03
CA LEU A 41 11.69 -9.31 6.14
C LEU A 41 12.69 -10.17 6.93
N ALA A 42 13.20 -9.68 8.06
CA ALA A 42 14.06 -10.47 8.93
C ALA A 42 13.34 -11.72 9.48
N VAL A 43 12.06 -11.59 9.89
CA VAL A 43 11.25 -12.73 10.32
C VAL A 43 11.03 -13.73 9.18
N PHE A 44 10.73 -13.27 7.98
CA PHE A 44 10.54 -14.15 6.83
C PHE A 44 11.80 -14.91 6.44
N THR A 45 12.99 -14.35 6.62
CA THR A 45 14.24 -15.09 6.37
C THR A 45 14.46 -16.27 7.31
N LEU A 46 13.84 -16.28 8.50
CA LEU A 46 13.88 -17.40 9.42
C LEU A 46 13.03 -18.60 8.95
N TRP A 47 11.99 -18.34 8.17
CA TRP A 47 11.00 -19.34 7.76
C TRP A 47 11.20 -19.78 6.29
N PHE A 48 11.75 -18.91 5.49
CA PHE A 48 12.00 -19.18 4.09
C PHE A 48 13.49 -18.99 3.82
N PRO A 49 14.13 -19.86 3.02
CA PRO A 49 15.54 -19.70 2.62
C PRO A 49 15.69 -18.56 1.61
N LEU A 50 15.20 -17.39 1.98
CA LEU A 50 15.37 -16.17 1.21
C LEU A 50 16.79 -15.68 1.45
N HIS A 51 17.68 -15.84 0.47
CA HIS A 51 19.00 -15.20 0.49
C HIS A 51 18.83 -13.68 0.30
N LEU A 52 18.28 -13.00 1.30
CA LEU A 52 18.27 -11.56 1.32
C LEU A 52 19.69 -11.08 1.56
N THR A 53 20.31 -10.59 0.53
CA THR A 53 21.67 -10.01 0.58
C THR A 53 21.69 -8.63 1.25
N VAL A 54 20.53 -8.10 1.57
CA VAL A 54 20.35 -6.72 2.05
C VAL A 54 20.03 -6.70 3.54
N SER A 55 20.81 -5.94 4.29
CA SER A 55 20.57 -5.80 5.74
C SER A 55 19.28 -5.00 6.03
N PRO A 56 18.59 -5.27 7.16
CA PRO A 56 17.42 -4.49 7.57
C PRO A 56 17.71 -2.98 7.66
N LEU A 57 18.92 -2.60 8.06
CA LEU A 57 19.33 -1.20 8.13
C LEU A 57 19.44 -0.54 6.74
N ALA A 58 19.89 -1.27 5.72
CA ALA A 58 19.92 -0.76 4.35
C ALA A 58 18.50 -0.51 3.84
N ILE A 59 17.57 -1.43 4.09
CA ILE A 59 16.15 -1.26 3.74
C ILE A 59 15.55 -0.04 4.46
N PHE A 60 15.84 0.14 5.75
CA PHE A 60 15.41 1.31 6.50
C PHE A 60 15.93 2.61 5.86
N ARG A 61 17.22 2.66 5.53
CA ARG A 61 17.85 3.85 4.92
C ARG A 61 17.24 4.21 3.57
N GLU A 62 16.80 3.23 2.81
CA GLU A 62 16.13 3.45 1.53
C GLU A 62 14.69 3.91 1.71
N ILE A 63 13.92 3.31 2.62
CA ILE A 63 12.50 3.64 2.79
C ILE A 63 12.31 4.96 3.54
N ALA A 64 13.07 5.20 4.59
CA ALA A 64 12.85 6.31 5.51
C ALA A 64 12.87 7.70 4.83
N PRO A 65 13.82 8.05 3.95
CA PRO A 65 13.82 9.35 3.30
C PRO A 65 12.58 9.57 2.42
N TYR A 66 12.17 8.58 1.65
CA TYR A 66 11.04 8.70 0.72
C TYR A 66 9.68 8.74 1.41
N THR A 67 9.60 8.29 2.65
CA THR A 67 8.36 8.27 3.42
C THR A 67 8.31 9.35 4.48
N LEU A 68 9.36 9.48 5.29
CA LEU A 68 9.38 10.40 6.42
C LEU A 68 9.61 11.85 6.00
N LEU A 69 10.48 12.13 5.02
CA LEU A 69 10.75 13.52 4.61
C LEU A 69 9.51 14.19 4.01
N PRO A 70 8.77 13.59 3.06
CA PRO A 70 7.55 14.20 2.55
C PRO A 70 6.48 14.37 3.64
N LEU A 71 6.34 13.38 4.54
CA LEU A 71 5.37 13.45 5.63
C LEU A 71 5.70 14.60 6.59
N LEU A 72 6.92 14.64 7.12
CA LEU A 72 7.35 15.69 8.05
C LEU A 72 7.36 17.07 7.38
N GLY A 73 7.81 17.14 6.13
CA GLY A 73 7.77 18.36 5.33
C GLY A 73 6.34 18.87 5.12
N GLY A 74 5.41 17.96 4.82
CA GLY A 74 3.98 18.28 4.66
C GLY A 74 3.35 18.78 5.95
N VAL A 75 3.64 18.13 7.09
CA VAL A 75 3.18 18.58 8.42
C VAL A 75 3.73 19.96 8.75
N ALA A 76 5.04 20.16 8.64
CA ALA A 76 5.69 21.44 8.93
C ALA A 76 5.17 22.58 8.04
N LEU A 77 4.91 22.28 6.76
CA LEU A 77 4.33 23.23 5.82
C LEU A 77 2.89 23.57 6.19
N HIS A 78 2.10 22.57 6.56
CA HIS A 78 0.72 22.79 6.98
C HIS A 78 0.62 23.65 8.24
N GLU A 79 1.51 23.45 9.21
CA GLU A 79 1.53 24.23 10.45
C GLU A 79 1.98 25.68 10.23
N ARG A 80 2.98 25.89 9.36
CA ARG A 80 3.55 27.24 9.15
C ARG A 80 2.87 28.05 8.08
N LEU A 81 2.40 27.39 6.99
CA LEU A 81 1.86 28.02 5.79
C LEU A 81 0.64 27.26 5.27
N PRO A 82 -0.50 27.22 5.99
CA PRO A 82 -1.65 26.39 5.67
C PRO A 82 -2.25 26.67 4.28
N ALA A 83 -2.21 27.92 3.82
CA ALA A 83 -2.69 28.27 2.49
C ALA A 83 -1.81 27.68 1.38
N ALA A 84 -0.48 27.77 1.51
CA ALA A 84 0.46 27.17 0.58
C ALA A 84 0.38 25.64 0.61
N ALA A 85 0.21 25.04 1.78
CA ALA A 85 0.03 23.59 1.94
C ALA A 85 -1.17 23.07 1.16
N LYS A 86 -2.32 23.77 1.17
CA LYS A 86 -3.51 23.40 0.39
C LYS A 86 -3.24 23.42 -1.12
N VAL A 87 -2.58 24.44 -1.62
CA VAL A 87 -2.25 24.55 -3.06
C VAL A 87 -1.29 23.43 -3.47
N LEU A 88 -0.22 23.22 -2.70
CA LEU A 88 0.75 22.16 -2.97
C LEU A 88 0.13 20.76 -2.87
N ALA A 89 -0.76 20.51 -1.91
CA ALA A 89 -1.48 19.26 -1.80
C ALA A 89 -2.35 18.99 -3.03
N SER A 90 -3.06 20.01 -3.54
CA SER A 90 -3.87 19.89 -4.75
C SER A 90 -3.03 19.62 -6.00
N LEU A 91 -1.90 20.32 -6.14
CA LEU A 91 -0.95 20.09 -7.23
C LEU A 91 -0.34 18.68 -7.15
N ALA A 92 0.08 18.27 -5.96
CA ALA A 92 0.64 16.93 -5.73
C ALA A 92 -0.38 15.82 -6.05
N GLU A 93 -1.64 16.01 -5.67
CA GLU A 93 -2.72 15.07 -6.00
C GLU A 93 -2.92 14.96 -7.53
N TRP A 94 -2.91 16.09 -8.24
CA TRP A 94 -3.05 16.11 -9.69
C TRP A 94 -1.86 15.41 -10.38
N PHE A 95 -0.63 15.74 -9.97
CA PHE A 95 0.57 15.06 -10.46
C PHE A 95 0.56 13.57 -10.16
N ALA A 96 0.15 13.16 -8.97
CA ALA A 96 0.05 11.76 -8.60
C ALA A 96 -0.93 11.01 -9.49
N ARG A 97 -2.09 11.59 -9.79
CA ARG A 97 -3.07 10.98 -10.71
C ARG A 97 -2.50 10.77 -12.12
N ILE A 98 -1.82 11.79 -12.67
CA ILE A 98 -1.19 11.68 -13.99
C ILE A 98 -0.07 10.63 -13.97
N ALA A 99 0.79 10.66 -12.95
CA ALA A 99 1.87 9.70 -12.81
C ALA A 99 1.35 8.26 -12.74
N ILE A 100 0.25 8.03 -12.03
CA ILE A 100 -0.37 6.70 -11.93
C ILE A 100 -0.91 6.24 -13.27
N VAL A 101 -1.63 7.11 -13.98
CA VAL A 101 -2.14 6.76 -15.31
C VAL A 101 -0.97 6.45 -16.25
N ALA A 102 0.07 7.29 -16.24
CA ALA A 102 1.28 7.06 -17.04
C ALA A 102 1.98 5.74 -16.68
N LEU A 103 2.10 5.41 -15.39
CA LEU A 103 2.66 4.15 -14.92
C LEU A 103 1.81 2.95 -15.34
N ILE A 104 0.48 3.05 -15.22
CA ILE A 104 -0.42 1.98 -15.67
C ILE A 104 -0.25 1.77 -17.18
N VAL A 105 -0.27 2.82 -17.99
CA VAL A 105 -0.11 2.71 -19.45
C VAL A 105 1.26 2.12 -19.81
N ALA A 106 2.33 2.60 -19.18
CA ALA A 106 3.68 2.16 -19.49
C ALA A 106 3.97 0.71 -19.07
N PHE A 107 3.43 0.30 -17.94
CA PHE A 107 3.79 -0.98 -17.32
C PHE A 107 2.69 -2.04 -17.31
N LEU A 108 1.49 -1.72 -17.82
CA LEU A 108 0.38 -2.67 -17.84
C LEU A 108 0.71 -3.95 -18.61
N LEU A 109 1.25 -3.82 -19.81
CA LEU A 109 1.56 -4.98 -20.64
C LEU A 109 2.68 -5.86 -20.04
N PRO A 110 3.84 -5.31 -19.62
CA PRO A 110 4.85 -6.07 -18.89
C PRO A 110 4.33 -6.71 -17.60
N ALA A 111 3.47 -6.02 -16.84
CA ALA A 111 2.87 -6.57 -15.63
C ALA A 111 1.94 -7.74 -15.93
N LEU A 112 1.11 -7.66 -16.97
CA LEU A 112 0.25 -8.74 -17.41
C LEU A 112 1.06 -9.96 -17.88
N GLN A 113 2.17 -9.74 -18.58
CA GLN A 113 3.08 -10.82 -18.98
C GLN A 113 3.72 -11.50 -17.76
N ALA A 114 4.15 -10.73 -16.76
CA ALA A 114 4.67 -11.26 -15.51
C ALA A 114 3.60 -12.06 -14.74
N MET A 115 2.36 -11.56 -14.73
CA MET A 115 1.22 -12.28 -14.11
C MET A 115 0.91 -13.61 -14.79
N ALA A 116 1.12 -13.73 -16.10
CA ALA A 116 0.96 -15.00 -16.80
C ALA A 116 1.93 -16.09 -16.30
N GLY A 117 3.07 -15.68 -15.73
CA GLY A 117 4.01 -16.58 -15.04
C GLY A 117 3.61 -16.95 -13.61
N PHE A 118 2.57 -16.33 -13.05
CA PHE A 118 2.09 -16.67 -11.71
C PHE A 118 1.36 -18.02 -11.74
N GLY A 119 1.80 -18.96 -10.92
CA GLY A 119 1.05 -20.20 -10.70
C GLY A 119 -0.23 -19.94 -9.90
N LEU A 120 -1.18 -20.87 -9.98
CA LEU A 120 -2.43 -20.81 -9.20
C LEU A 120 -2.19 -20.61 -7.71
N ALA A 121 -1.12 -21.19 -7.16
CA ALA A 121 -0.74 -21.02 -5.76
C ALA A 121 -0.41 -19.56 -5.40
N SER A 122 0.25 -18.83 -6.30
CA SER A 122 0.55 -17.40 -6.10
C SER A 122 -0.72 -16.55 -6.06
N PHE A 123 -1.66 -16.79 -6.97
CA PHE A 123 -2.96 -16.11 -6.95
C PHE A 123 -3.74 -16.45 -5.68
N ALA A 124 -3.78 -17.71 -5.28
CA ALA A 124 -4.44 -18.13 -4.04
C ALA A 124 -3.80 -17.48 -2.80
N ALA A 125 -2.48 -17.42 -2.75
CA ALA A 125 -1.76 -16.78 -1.64
C ALA A 125 -2.07 -15.26 -1.56
N ILE A 126 -2.08 -14.54 -2.69
CA ILE A 126 -2.43 -13.13 -2.72
C ILE A 126 -3.89 -12.95 -2.31
N PHE A 127 -4.81 -13.75 -2.85
CA PHE A 127 -6.22 -13.72 -2.52
C PHE A 127 -6.45 -13.90 -1.02
N LEU A 128 -5.85 -14.94 -0.43
CA LEU A 128 -5.97 -15.23 0.99
C LEU A 128 -5.36 -14.11 1.84
N ALA A 129 -4.17 -13.63 1.51
CA ALA A 129 -3.49 -12.58 2.27
C ALA A 129 -4.30 -11.29 2.27
N VAL A 130 -4.81 -10.85 1.12
CA VAL A 130 -5.64 -9.63 1.01
C VAL A 130 -6.96 -9.82 1.74
N THR A 131 -7.61 -10.97 1.58
CA THR A 131 -8.87 -11.30 2.25
C THR A 131 -8.73 -11.28 3.77
N LEU A 132 -7.72 -11.95 4.30
CA LEU A 132 -7.45 -11.99 5.73
C LEU A 132 -7.13 -10.60 6.29
N ALA A 133 -6.34 -9.80 5.57
CA ALA A 133 -6.00 -8.45 5.99
C ALA A 133 -7.24 -7.53 5.99
N LEU A 134 -8.05 -7.56 4.94
CA LEU A 134 -9.32 -6.82 4.86
C LEU A 134 -10.26 -7.20 6.02
N PHE A 135 -10.44 -8.50 6.23
CA PHE A 135 -11.34 -9.00 7.26
C PHE A 135 -10.84 -8.68 8.66
N ALA A 136 -9.54 -8.84 8.93
CA ALA A 136 -8.95 -8.49 10.20
C ALA A 136 -9.08 -6.99 10.48
N GLY A 137 -8.78 -6.12 9.51
CA GLY A 137 -8.97 -4.69 9.63
C GLY A 137 -10.44 -4.31 9.87
N TYR A 138 -11.36 -4.90 9.12
CA TYR A 138 -12.79 -4.67 9.31
C TYR A 138 -13.28 -5.08 10.72
N ARG A 139 -12.82 -6.23 11.22
CA ARG A 139 -13.17 -6.72 12.56
C ARG A 139 -12.56 -5.92 13.69
N ALA A 140 -11.38 -5.34 13.48
CA ALA A 140 -10.70 -4.50 14.47
C ALA A 140 -11.49 -3.22 14.84
N ALA A 141 -12.44 -2.81 14.02
CA ALA A 141 -13.32 -1.68 14.29
C ALA A 141 -14.38 -1.91 15.39
N GLY A 142 -14.48 -3.12 15.93
CA GLY A 142 -15.42 -3.39 17.04
C GLY A 142 -16.91 -3.26 16.71
N GLY A 143 -17.27 -3.26 15.42
CA GLY A 143 -18.66 -3.25 14.96
C GLY A 143 -19.10 -1.94 14.28
N ASP A 144 -18.36 -0.84 14.39
CA ASP A 144 -18.66 0.34 13.58
C ASP A 144 -18.30 0.08 12.12
N ARG A 145 -19.30 0.24 11.24
CA ARG A 145 -19.18 -0.06 9.82
C ARG A 145 -18.20 0.88 9.10
N LYS A 146 -18.26 2.18 9.41
CA LYS A 146 -17.43 3.18 8.73
C LYS A 146 -15.97 3.00 9.12
N ASP A 147 -15.72 2.73 10.39
CA ASP A 147 -14.41 2.42 10.92
C ASP A 147 -13.90 1.10 10.35
N GLY A 148 -14.75 0.08 10.27
CA GLY A 148 -14.45 -1.19 9.64
C GLY A 148 -14.03 -1.07 8.19
N ILE A 149 -14.73 -0.26 7.40
CA ILE A 149 -14.34 0.01 6.02
C ILE A 149 -12.96 0.67 5.97
N SER A 150 -12.73 1.72 6.77
CA SER A 150 -11.45 2.43 6.79
C SER A 150 -10.29 1.53 7.19
N LEU A 151 -10.41 0.78 8.28
CA LEU A 151 -9.39 -0.16 8.75
C LEU A 151 -9.18 -1.32 7.79
N GLY A 152 -10.26 -1.85 7.21
CA GLY A 152 -10.19 -2.91 6.22
C GLY A 152 -9.44 -2.47 4.96
N VAL A 153 -9.78 -1.29 4.41
CA VAL A 153 -9.09 -0.71 3.25
C VAL A 153 -7.60 -0.55 3.54
N THR A 154 -7.27 0.11 4.65
CA THR A 154 -5.87 0.36 5.03
C THR A 154 -5.08 -0.93 5.26
N ALA A 155 -5.68 -1.95 5.87
CA ALA A 155 -5.03 -3.24 6.08
C ALA A 155 -4.88 -4.05 4.78
N GLY A 156 -5.89 -4.02 3.90
CA GLY A 156 -5.93 -4.87 2.70
C GLY A 156 -5.14 -4.32 1.52
N LEU A 157 -5.11 -2.99 1.32
CA LEU A 157 -4.41 -2.42 0.18
C LEU A 157 -2.89 -2.38 0.38
N GLY A 158 -2.40 -2.13 1.60
CA GLY A 158 -0.96 -2.03 1.87
C GLY A 158 -0.28 -0.90 1.08
N ASN A 159 1.03 -0.75 1.21
CA ASN A 159 1.78 0.36 0.62
C ASN A 159 2.50 -0.04 -0.67
N LEU A 160 2.08 0.51 -1.80
CA LEU A 160 2.70 0.30 -3.11
C LEU A 160 4.14 0.81 -3.13
N THR A 161 4.39 1.98 -2.58
CA THR A 161 5.73 2.59 -2.54
C THR A 161 6.72 1.69 -1.81
N ALA A 162 6.30 1.12 -0.67
CA ALA A 162 7.15 0.18 0.06
C ALA A 162 7.44 -1.09 -0.74
N ILE A 163 6.45 -1.63 -1.46
CA ILE A 163 6.64 -2.81 -2.31
C ILE A 163 7.70 -2.51 -3.38
N VAL A 164 7.56 -1.37 -4.05
CA VAL A 164 8.49 -0.94 -5.10
C VAL A 164 9.88 -0.72 -4.55
N LEU A 165 10.04 0.00 -3.45
CA LEU A 165 11.34 0.26 -2.82
C LEU A 165 12.03 -1.02 -2.34
N VAL A 166 11.31 -1.90 -1.63
CA VAL A 166 11.86 -3.18 -1.17
C VAL A 166 12.28 -4.05 -2.36
N THR A 167 11.45 -4.10 -3.39
CA THR A 167 11.78 -4.86 -4.60
C THR A 167 13.04 -4.32 -5.27
N HIS A 168 13.18 -3.00 -5.36
CA HIS A 168 14.36 -2.36 -5.94
C HIS A 168 15.63 -2.67 -5.16
N VAL A 169 15.57 -2.56 -3.84
CA VAL A 169 16.72 -2.75 -2.95
C VAL A 169 17.13 -4.22 -2.82
N CYS A 170 16.15 -5.09 -2.61
CA CYS A 170 16.42 -6.49 -2.34
C CYS A 170 16.64 -7.33 -3.61
N TYR A 171 16.06 -6.88 -4.73
CA TYR A 171 16.04 -7.63 -5.98
C TYR A 171 16.28 -6.71 -7.19
N PRO A 172 17.52 -6.25 -7.44
CA PRO A 172 17.83 -5.28 -8.50
C PRO A 172 17.75 -5.93 -9.89
N GLY A 173 16.57 -6.38 -10.28
CA GLY A 173 16.29 -6.97 -11.58
C GLY A 173 14.98 -6.50 -12.16
N VAL A 174 14.96 -6.20 -13.48
CA VAL A 174 13.77 -5.67 -14.17
C VAL A 174 12.57 -6.61 -14.04
N HIS A 175 12.79 -7.92 -14.07
CA HIS A 175 11.69 -8.90 -13.97
C HIS A 175 10.95 -8.87 -12.63
N VAL A 176 11.64 -8.58 -11.53
CA VAL A 176 11.02 -8.53 -10.20
C VAL A 176 10.07 -7.35 -10.05
N TRP A 177 10.39 -6.23 -10.70
CA TRP A 177 9.51 -5.07 -10.76
C TRP A 177 8.15 -5.38 -11.38
N PHE A 178 8.14 -6.09 -12.50
CA PHE A 178 6.91 -6.48 -13.17
C PHE A 178 6.10 -7.47 -12.32
N THR A 179 6.77 -8.35 -11.59
CA THR A 179 6.12 -9.25 -10.63
C THR A 179 5.46 -8.46 -9.49
N ALA A 180 6.16 -7.46 -8.95
CA ALA A 180 5.59 -6.57 -7.93
C ALA A 180 4.37 -5.80 -8.43
N LEU A 181 4.41 -5.29 -9.67
CA LEU A 181 3.27 -4.62 -10.30
C LEU A 181 2.11 -5.61 -10.55
N GLY A 182 2.41 -6.82 -11.02
CA GLY A 182 1.41 -7.89 -11.16
C GLY A 182 0.72 -8.21 -9.84
N TYR A 183 1.49 -8.32 -8.75
CA TYR A 183 0.93 -8.46 -7.40
C TYR A 183 -0.03 -7.31 -7.05
N VAL A 184 0.34 -6.07 -7.33
CA VAL A 184 -0.51 -4.90 -7.04
C VAL A 184 -1.83 -4.96 -7.81
N ILE A 185 -1.80 -5.36 -9.09
CA ILE A 185 -3.00 -5.52 -9.92
C ILE A 185 -3.91 -6.60 -9.31
N VAL A 186 -3.37 -7.79 -9.02
CA VAL A 186 -4.16 -8.89 -8.42
C VAL A 186 -4.76 -8.46 -7.09
N ARG A 187 -3.96 -7.84 -6.22
CA ARG A 187 -4.41 -7.29 -4.93
C ARG A 187 -5.58 -6.33 -5.10
N TRP A 188 -5.48 -5.41 -6.07
CA TRP A 188 -6.53 -4.43 -6.32
C TRP A 188 -7.81 -5.10 -6.84
N LEU A 189 -7.71 -6.09 -7.71
CA LEU A 189 -8.85 -6.87 -8.20
C LEU A 189 -9.55 -7.63 -7.06
N VAL A 190 -8.78 -8.27 -6.18
CA VAL A 190 -9.30 -8.97 -4.99
C VAL A 190 -10.02 -8.00 -4.06
N PHE A 191 -9.44 -6.82 -3.85
CA PHE A 191 -10.06 -5.76 -3.06
C PHE A 191 -11.41 -5.32 -3.66
N LYS A 192 -11.46 -5.06 -4.97
CA LYS A 192 -12.70 -4.68 -5.66
C LYS A 192 -13.75 -5.80 -5.59
N PHE A 193 -13.36 -7.04 -5.75
CA PHE A 193 -14.25 -8.20 -5.61
C PHE A 193 -14.92 -8.25 -4.24
N TRP A 194 -14.14 -8.16 -3.16
CA TRP A 194 -14.67 -8.15 -1.81
C TRP A 194 -15.56 -6.96 -1.52
N TYR A 195 -15.21 -5.82 -2.06
CA TYR A 195 -16.01 -4.63 -1.87
C TYR A 195 -17.39 -4.76 -2.54
N LEU A 196 -17.47 -5.29 -3.76
CA LEU A 196 -18.74 -5.56 -4.44
C LEU A 196 -19.62 -6.51 -3.64
N ILE A 197 -19.05 -7.54 -3.02
CA ILE A 197 -19.78 -8.46 -2.14
C ILE A 197 -20.31 -7.74 -0.90
N LEU A 198 -19.50 -6.89 -0.30
CA LEU A 198 -19.92 -6.12 0.88
C LEU A 198 -21.02 -5.11 0.52
N GLU A 199 -20.94 -4.44 -0.61
CA GLU A 199 -22.02 -3.57 -1.10
C GLU A 199 -23.31 -4.34 -1.38
N ALA A 200 -23.24 -5.47 -2.06
CA ALA A 200 -24.41 -6.28 -2.39
C ALA A 200 -25.13 -6.84 -1.16
N ARG A 201 -24.43 -7.06 -0.04
CA ARG A 201 -25.04 -7.48 1.23
C ARG A 201 -25.64 -6.33 2.03
N MET A 202 -25.46 -5.11 1.56
CA MET A 202 -25.82 -3.88 2.27
C MET A 202 -26.93 -3.08 1.55
N ALA A 203 -27.28 -3.46 0.34
CA ALA A 203 -28.44 -2.98 -0.40
C ALA A 203 -29.69 -3.81 -0.06
#